data_fc3c6c20c0b141107cfacfbc807f88d1
#
_entry.id   fc3c6c20c0b141107cfacfbc807f88d1
#
_cell.length_a   1.000
_cell.length_b   1.000
_cell.length_c   1.000
_cell.angle_alpha   90.00
_cell.angle_beta   90.00
_cell.angle_gamma   90.00
#
_symmetry.space_group_name_H-M   'P 1'
#
loop_
_entity.id
_entity.type
_entity.pdbx_description
1 polymer ?
#
loop_
_entity_poly.entity_id
_entity_poly.type
_entity_poly.pdbx_seq_one_letter_code
_entity_poly.pdbx_strand_id
1 'polypeptide(L)'
;MMKNIIIFGGGTSGWLTAAYLVNNINPEIKVTLIEDASKGPIGVGEGTQPLTAAFLYKCGIEAKHWMKPSNASFKFGVELTGWNDEPYFVDNDNINNTVASPHLYANKYFMDQPYSEFAKWHPAYQLAKDNLSPKLTPELDSNFQTGPDGYGAVHFSAYDIIDTIKSIILDKIIYVDTKVKQVAKDNRGISKLIDADKNEYSADLYVDCSGFESILLEKTMGAKFISYNEWLMNDSAVTIATQYTNPQEECHPYTKATAMDAGWRWTIPTYHRIGNGYVYSSKHITAEDAEHELRTSLNEWDAPANHLKMKCGAHDVIAVGNVVGVGLAAGFVEP
;
A
#
# COMPACT_ATOMS: atom_id res chain seq x y z
N MET A 1 2.00 7.05 32.83
CA MET A 1 1.60 5.86 32.06
C MET A 1 0.74 6.35 30.91
N MET A 2 0.98 5.91 29.67
CA MET A 2 0.21 6.30 28.48
C MET A 2 -1.25 5.86 28.62
N LYS A 3 -2.20 6.74 28.33
CA LYS A 3 -3.64 6.47 28.42
C LYS A 3 -4.40 6.76 27.13
N ASN A 4 -3.88 7.68 26.32
CA ASN A 4 -4.57 8.13 25.12
C ASN A 4 -3.60 8.19 23.94
N ILE A 5 -4.05 7.68 22.78
CA ILE A 5 -3.35 7.77 21.51
C ILE A 5 -4.30 8.43 20.51
N ILE A 6 -3.81 9.42 19.76
CA ILE A 6 -4.52 9.98 18.62
C ILE A 6 -3.81 9.57 17.34
N ILE A 7 -4.55 8.96 16.42
CA ILE A 7 -4.15 8.71 15.03
C ILE A 7 -4.73 9.85 14.19
N PHE A 8 -3.86 10.58 13.51
CA PHE A 8 -4.23 11.72 12.69
C PHE A 8 -4.11 11.40 11.21
N GLY A 9 -5.23 11.21 10.55
CA GLY A 9 -5.38 10.83 9.15
C GLY A 9 -6.05 9.46 8.98
N GLY A 10 -7.10 9.42 8.15
CA GLY A 10 -7.96 8.25 7.91
C GLY A 10 -7.69 7.52 6.60
N GLY A 11 -6.49 7.65 6.03
CA GLY A 11 -6.06 6.81 4.91
C GLY A 11 -5.76 5.37 5.34
N THR A 12 -5.28 4.54 4.40
CA THR A 12 -4.95 3.13 4.65
C THR A 12 -4.03 2.96 5.87
N SER A 13 -2.98 3.79 5.99
CA SER A 13 -2.05 3.72 7.14
C SER A 13 -2.72 4.04 8.48
N GLY A 14 -3.65 4.98 8.51
CA GLY A 14 -4.39 5.35 9.74
C GLY A 14 -5.30 4.24 10.22
N TRP A 15 -6.11 3.67 9.33
CA TRP A 15 -7.03 2.58 9.67
C TRP A 15 -6.30 1.28 10.01
N LEU A 16 -5.21 0.94 9.30
CA LEU A 16 -4.35 -0.20 9.66
C LEU A 16 -3.69 -0.01 11.02
N THR A 17 -3.23 1.20 11.32
CA THR A 17 -2.66 1.54 12.63
C THR A 17 -3.73 1.39 13.74
N ALA A 18 -4.94 1.89 13.52
CA ALA A 18 -6.04 1.74 14.46
C ALA A 18 -6.35 0.26 14.73
N ALA A 19 -6.48 -0.55 13.66
CA ALA A 19 -6.73 -1.98 13.77
C ALA A 19 -5.64 -2.72 14.56
N TYR A 20 -4.38 -2.37 14.30
CA TYR A 20 -3.26 -2.95 15.05
C TYR A 20 -3.31 -2.58 16.54
N LEU A 21 -3.49 -1.31 16.84
CA LEU A 21 -3.44 -0.81 18.22
C LEU A 21 -4.57 -1.42 19.06
N VAL A 22 -5.82 -1.40 18.61
CA VAL A 22 -6.95 -1.91 19.40
C VAL A 22 -6.87 -3.41 19.71
N ASN A 23 -6.12 -4.17 18.93
CA ASN A 23 -5.98 -5.62 19.13
C ASN A 23 -4.65 -6.04 19.79
N ASN A 24 -3.69 -5.12 19.95
CA ASN A 24 -2.33 -5.49 20.39
C ASN A 24 -1.78 -4.66 21.56
N ILE A 25 -2.51 -3.62 22.01
CA ILE A 25 -2.08 -2.83 23.19
C ILE A 25 -3.01 -3.07 24.37
N ASN A 26 -2.62 -2.53 25.55
CA ASN A 26 -3.48 -2.58 26.73
C ASN A 26 -4.86 -1.95 26.42
N PRO A 27 -5.99 -2.68 26.62
CA PRO A 27 -7.34 -2.19 26.34
C PRO A 27 -7.78 -0.96 27.14
N GLU A 28 -7.07 -0.62 28.21
CA GLU A 28 -7.30 0.63 28.96
C GLU A 28 -6.82 1.89 28.20
N ILE A 29 -5.98 1.73 27.17
CA ILE A 29 -5.50 2.82 26.34
C ILE A 29 -6.57 3.17 25.32
N LYS A 30 -7.05 4.41 25.36
CA LYS A 30 -8.03 4.92 24.40
C LYS A 30 -7.35 5.27 23.09
N VAL A 31 -7.85 4.74 22.00
CA VAL A 31 -7.41 5.05 20.64
C VAL A 31 -8.47 5.93 19.98
N THR A 32 -8.05 7.12 19.56
CA THR A 32 -8.90 8.05 18.79
C THR A 32 -8.34 8.17 17.37
N LEU A 33 -9.18 8.02 16.36
CA LEU A 33 -8.83 8.31 14.96
C LEU A 33 -9.55 9.58 14.53
N ILE A 34 -8.77 10.57 14.06
CA ILE A 34 -9.28 11.85 13.55
C ILE A 34 -8.99 11.93 12.06
N GLU A 35 -10.02 12.07 11.24
CA GLU A 35 -9.90 12.26 9.80
C GLU A 35 -10.83 13.38 9.29
N ASP A 36 -10.50 13.91 8.14
CA ASP A 36 -11.39 14.71 7.31
C ASP A 36 -11.95 13.76 6.22
N ALA A 37 -13.10 13.14 6.48
CA ALA A 37 -13.70 12.13 5.60
C ALA A 37 -14.08 12.69 4.20
N SER A 38 -14.09 14.01 4.03
CA SER A 38 -14.26 14.62 2.70
C SER A 38 -13.04 14.38 1.78
N LYS A 39 -11.89 14.00 2.36
CA LYS A 39 -10.69 13.61 1.63
C LYS A 39 -10.65 12.09 1.55
N GLY A 40 -10.99 11.54 0.42
CA GLY A 40 -10.84 10.10 0.20
C GLY A 40 -9.38 9.63 0.28
N PRO A 41 -9.14 8.31 0.45
CA PRO A 41 -7.80 7.77 0.36
C PRO A 41 -7.23 7.94 -1.07
N ILE A 42 -5.91 7.97 -1.18
CA ILE A 42 -5.25 7.84 -2.48
C ILE A 42 -5.37 6.36 -2.86
N GLY A 43 -6.39 6.03 -3.66
CA GLY A 43 -6.68 4.66 -4.05
C GLY A 43 -6.53 4.48 -5.55
N VAL A 44 -5.57 3.67 -5.95
CA VAL A 44 -5.24 3.41 -7.36
C VAL A 44 -5.33 1.92 -7.71
N GLY A 45 -5.67 1.08 -6.73
CA GLY A 45 -5.45 -0.36 -6.71
C GLY A 45 -4.05 -0.65 -6.14
N GLU A 46 -3.98 -1.39 -5.06
CA GLU A 46 -2.74 -1.65 -4.34
C GLU A 46 -2.31 -3.11 -4.48
N GLY A 47 -1.05 -3.30 -4.88
CA GLY A 47 -0.39 -4.60 -4.79
C GLY A 47 0.35 -4.71 -3.47
N THR A 48 0.03 -5.72 -2.68
CA THR A 48 0.65 -5.92 -1.36
C THR A 48 1.94 -6.73 -1.43
N GLN A 49 2.59 -6.84 -0.27
CA GLN A 49 3.65 -7.80 0.02
C GLN A 49 3.08 -8.96 0.87
N PRO A 50 3.71 -10.14 0.89
CA PRO A 50 3.23 -11.30 1.67
C PRO A 50 2.98 -10.99 3.15
N LEU A 51 3.78 -10.11 3.75
CA LEU A 51 3.61 -9.70 5.15
C LEU A 51 2.30 -8.97 5.46
N THR A 52 1.60 -8.44 4.45
CA THR A 52 0.35 -7.69 4.66
C THR A 52 -0.76 -8.57 5.22
N ALA A 53 -0.92 -9.80 4.71
CA ALA A 53 -1.92 -10.73 5.23
C ALA A 53 -1.60 -11.14 6.68
N ALA A 54 -0.33 -11.41 6.99
CA ALA A 54 0.11 -11.71 8.36
C ALA A 54 -0.12 -10.52 9.30
N PHE A 55 0.07 -9.29 8.81
CA PHE A 55 -0.22 -8.08 9.58
C PHE A 55 -1.72 -7.95 9.86
N LEU A 56 -2.59 -8.13 8.86
CA LEU A 56 -4.04 -8.10 9.05
C LEU A 56 -4.50 -9.15 10.06
N TYR A 57 -3.91 -10.36 10.01
CA TYR A 57 -4.18 -11.39 11.01
C TYR A 57 -3.82 -10.94 12.44
N LYS A 58 -2.65 -10.31 12.61
CA LYS A 58 -2.27 -9.71 13.91
C LYS A 58 -3.21 -8.59 14.35
N CYS A 59 -3.89 -7.95 13.40
CA CYS A 59 -4.95 -6.98 13.67
C CYS A 59 -6.30 -7.65 14.02
N GLY A 60 -6.36 -8.99 14.13
CA GLY A 60 -7.60 -9.73 14.36
C GLY A 60 -8.53 -9.80 13.14
N ILE A 61 -7.99 -9.58 11.94
CA ILE A 61 -8.73 -9.52 10.67
C ILE A 61 -8.32 -10.71 9.81
N GLU A 62 -9.10 -11.79 9.87
CA GLU A 62 -8.85 -13.02 9.11
C GLU A 62 -9.21 -12.84 7.62
N ALA A 63 -8.57 -13.60 6.72
CA ALA A 63 -8.74 -13.50 5.28
C ALA A 63 -10.21 -13.60 4.83
N LYS A 64 -10.99 -14.48 5.41
CA LYS A 64 -12.42 -14.64 5.12
C LYS A 64 -13.26 -13.37 5.37
N HIS A 65 -12.78 -12.46 6.23
CA HIS A 65 -13.49 -11.24 6.59
C HIS A 65 -13.13 -10.05 5.70
N TRP A 66 -11.97 -10.08 5.03
CA TRP A 66 -11.52 -8.92 4.26
C TRP A 66 -11.32 -9.18 2.76
N MET A 67 -10.92 -10.38 2.32
CA MET A 67 -10.59 -10.60 0.90
C MET A 67 -11.77 -10.28 -0.02
N LYS A 68 -12.94 -10.83 0.24
CA LYS A 68 -14.12 -10.59 -0.59
C LYS A 68 -14.62 -9.15 -0.51
N PRO A 69 -14.83 -8.56 0.69
CA PRO A 69 -15.29 -7.17 0.81
C PRO A 69 -14.32 -6.16 0.20
N SER A 70 -13.01 -6.40 0.25
CA SER A 70 -12.02 -5.48 -0.32
C SER A 70 -11.75 -5.68 -1.81
N ASN A 71 -12.57 -6.51 -2.48
CA ASN A 71 -12.38 -6.85 -3.88
C ASN A 71 -10.97 -7.39 -4.18
N ALA A 72 -10.41 -8.15 -3.24
CA ALA A 72 -9.06 -8.66 -3.36
C ALA A 72 -8.93 -9.74 -4.44
N SER A 73 -7.80 -9.75 -5.12
CA SER A 73 -7.34 -10.82 -5.99
C SER A 73 -5.95 -11.29 -5.54
N PHE A 74 -5.52 -12.48 -5.95
CA PHE A 74 -4.19 -12.98 -5.62
C PHE A 74 -3.09 -12.22 -6.35
N LYS A 75 -1.91 -12.11 -5.72
CA LYS A 75 -0.71 -11.57 -6.31
C LYS A 75 0.46 -12.51 -6.03
N PHE A 76 0.89 -13.26 -7.03
CA PHE A 76 2.03 -14.18 -6.92
C PHE A 76 3.37 -13.53 -7.25
N GLY A 77 3.34 -12.39 -7.92
CA GLY A 77 4.55 -11.70 -8.33
C GLY A 77 4.27 -10.47 -9.16
N VAL A 78 5.31 -10.07 -9.88
CA VAL A 78 5.27 -8.95 -10.85
C VAL A 78 5.84 -9.45 -12.18
N GLU A 79 5.09 -9.27 -13.25
CA GLU A 79 5.60 -9.44 -14.62
C GLU A 79 6.14 -8.12 -15.12
N LEU A 80 7.42 -8.10 -15.48
CA LEU A 80 8.10 -6.91 -16.02
C LEU A 80 8.24 -7.02 -17.53
N THR A 81 7.78 -6.00 -18.25
CA THR A 81 7.72 -5.97 -19.71
C THR A 81 8.35 -4.70 -20.24
N GLY A 82 9.14 -4.79 -21.30
CA GLY A 82 9.74 -3.64 -22.00
C GLY A 82 11.07 -3.15 -21.45
N TRP A 83 11.59 -3.72 -20.36
CA TRP A 83 12.98 -3.44 -19.90
C TRP A 83 14.02 -4.33 -20.58
N ASN A 84 13.62 -5.50 -21.03
CA ASN A 84 14.45 -6.46 -21.76
C ASN A 84 13.69 -6.94 -23.01
N ASP A 85 14.40 -7.64 -23.89
CA ASP A 85 13.81 -8.22 -25.11
C ASP A 85 12.66 -9.20 -24.80
N GLU A 86 12.77 -9.92 -23.67
CA GLU A 86 11.75 -10.84 -23.20
C GLU A 86 11.17 -10.40 -21.85
N PRO A 87 9.85 -10.53 -21.65
CA PRO A 87 9.24 -10.33 -20.34
C PRO A 87 9.82 -11.29 -19.29
N TYR A 88 9.96 -10.84 -18.07
CA TYR A 88 10.39 -11.70 -16.97
C TYR A 88 9.49 -11.52 -15.75
N PHE A 89 9.43 -12.55 -14.90
CA PHE A 89 8.57 -12.61 -13.75
C PHE A 89 9.38 -12.64 -12.46
N VAL A 90 9.06 -11.74 -11.53
CA VAL A 90 9.61 -11.72 -10.18
C VAL A 90 8.51 -12.16 -9.23
N ASP A 91 8.71 -13.31 -8.57
CA ASP A 91 7.75 -13.81 -7.61
C ASP A 91 7.78 -13.05 -6.28
N ASN A 92 6.72 -13.24 -5.49
CA ASN A 92 6.59 -12.65 -4.16
C ASN A 92 7.17 -13.55 -3.07
N ASP A 93 8.19 -14.36 -3.37
CA ASP A 93 8.70 -15.31 -2.40
C ASP A 93 9.14 -14.62 -1.11
N ASN A 94 8.77 -15.25 -0.01
CA ASN A 94 9.15 -14.74 1.31
C ASN A 94 10.59 -15.16 1.60
N ILE A 95 11.53 -14.28 1.31
CA ILE A 95 12.98 -14.44 1.55
C ILE A 95 13.29 -14.96 2.98
N ASN A 96 12.34 -14.89 3.90
CA ASN A 96 12.49 -15.35 5.27
C ASN A 96 12.35 -16.89 5.44
N ASN A 97 11.95 -17.65 4.44
CA ASN A 97 11.98 -19.10 4.45
C ASN A 97 13.34 -19.64 3.98
N THR A 98 14.38 -19.20 4.64
CA THR A 98 15.78 -19.26 4.23
C THR A 98 16.43 -20.64 4.28
N VAL A 99 15.77 -21.72 4.66
CA VAL A 99 16.48 -23.00 4.88
C VAL A 99 16.36 -23.98 3.72
N ALA A 100 15.45 -23.77 2.80
CA ALA A 100 15.31 -24.63 1.62
C ALA A 100 14.56 -23.92 0.46
N SER A 101 14.79 -22.62 0.26
CA SER A 101 14.19 -21.98 -0.91
C SER A 101 14.71 -22.68 -2.16
N PRO A 102 13.83 -23.23 -3.00
CA PRO A 102 14.22 -23.74 -4.32
C PRO A 102 15.05 -22.73 -5.11
N HIS A 103 14.86 -21.43 -4.84
CA HIS A 103 15.61 -20.32 -5.44
C HIS A 103 17.10 -20.33 -5.13
N LEU A 104 17.53 -20.71 -3.93
CA LEU A 104 18.97 -20.81 -3.63
C LEU A 104 19.64 -21.93 -4.41
N TYR A 105 18.93 -23.05 -4.59
CA TYR A 105 19.40 -24.14 -5.43
C TYR A 105 19.32 -23.78 -6.91
N ALA A 106 18.24 -23.15 -7.35
CA ALA A 106 18.07 -22.70 -8.71
C ALA A 106 19.11 -21.64 -9.06
N ASN A 107 19.37 -20.64 -8.21
CA ASN A 107 20.43 -19.66 -8.40
C ASN A 107 21.78 -20.32 -8.64
N LYS A 108 22.13 -21.33 -7.86
CA LYS A 108 23.39 -22.06 -8.02
C LYS A 108 23.44 -22.88 -9.31
N TYR A 109 22.28 -23.40 -9.74
CA TYR A 109 22.20 -24.28 -10.93
C TYR A 109 22.06 -23.50 -12.23
N PHE A 110 21.47 -22.28 -12.19
CA PHE A 110 21.11 -21.49 -13.35
C PHE A 110 21.85 -20.14 -13.46
N MET A 111 22.98 -19.99 -12.75
CA MET A 111 23.76 -18.73 -12.80
C MET A 111 24.12 -18.30 -14.23
N ASP A 112 24.18 -19.25 -15.17
CA ASP A 112 24.48 -19.00 -16.58
C ASP A 112 23.23 -18.98 -17.48
N GLN A 113 22.02 -19.09 -16.90
CA GLN A 113 20.77 -19.08 -17.65
C GLN A 113 20.08 -17.73 -17.58
N PRO A 114 19.30 -17.34 -18.60
CA PRO A 114 18.46 -16.15 -18.53
C PRO A 114 17.55 -16.17 -17.29
N TYR A 115 17.32 -15.01 -16.70
CA TYR A 115 16.42 -14.89 -15.52
C TYR A 115 15.02 -15.44 -15.77
N SER A 116 14.54 -15.35 -17.03
CA SER A 116 13.25 -15.91 -17.46
C SER A 116 13.14 -17.42 -17.26
N GLU A 117 14.28 -18.16 -17.33
CA GLU A 117 14.29 -19.61 -17.06
C GLU A 117 14.19 -19.92 -15.57
N PHE A 118 14.79 -19.08 -14.73
CA PHE A 118 14.75 -19.21 -13.29
C PHE A 118 13.34 -19.12 -12.71
N ALA A 119 12.56 -18.14 -13.13
CA ALA A 119 11.19 -17.95 -12.64
C ALA A 119 10.27 -19.15 -12.91
N LYS A 120 10.52 -19.91 -13.99
CA LYS A 120 9.71 -21.08 -14.37
C LYS A 120 9.70 -22.23 -13.36
N TRP A 121 10.67 -22.26 -12.45
CA TRP A 121 10.78 -23.31 -11.43
C TRP A 121 9.98 -23.00 -10.17
N HIS A 122 9.44 -21.81 -10.04
CA HIS A 122 8.64 -21.46 -8.87
C HIS A 122 7.16 -21.81 -9.09
N PRO A 123 6.48 -22.45 -8.12
CA PRO A 123 5.06 -22.77 -8.24
C PRO A 123 4.17 -21.55 -8.50
N ALA A 124 4.49 -20.41 -7.90
CA ALA A 124 3.78 -19.16 -8.12
C ALA A 124 3.81 -18.70 -9.59
N TYR A 125 4.95 -18.91 -10.28
CA TYR A 125 5.05 -18.62 -11.71
C TYR A 125 4.09 -19.47 -12.54
N GLN A 126 4.00 -20.78 -12.26
CA GLN A 126 3.10 -21.67 -13.00
C GLN A 126 1.64 -21.29 -12.74
N LEU A 127 1.26 -21.03 -11.48
CA LEU A 127 -0.08 -20.55 -11.16
C LEU A 127 -0.41 -19.23 -11.88
N ALA A 128 0.57 -18.31 -11.90
CA ALA A 128 0.42 -17.03 -12.60
C ALA A 128 0.21 -17.21 -14.11
N LYS A 129 1.01 -18.06 -14.76
CA LYS A 129 0.93 -18.32 -16.20
C LYS A 129 -0.35 -19.01 -16.61
N ASP A 130 -0.84 -19.93 -15.79
CA ASP A 130 -2.08 -20.66 -16.03
C ASP A 130 -3.32 -19.89 -15.57
N ASN A 131 -3.13 -18.67 -15.07
CA ASN A 131 -4.17 -17.80 -14.49
C ASN A 131 -4.99 -18.49 -13.38
N LEU A 132 -4.31 -19.27 -12.55
CA LEU A 132 -4.89 -20.06 -11.47
C LEU A 132 -4.62 -19.39 -10.12
N SER A 133 -5.45 -19.74 -9.15
CA SER A 133 -5.23 -19.39 -7.73
C SER A 133 -5.13 -20.66 -6.88
N PRO A 134 -4.44 -20.65 -5.72
CA PRO A 134 -4.46 -21.77 -4.83
C PRO A 134 -5.88 -22.03 -4.35
N LYS A 135 -6.27 -23.30 -4.27
CA LYS A 135 -7.56 -23.67 -3.69
C LYS A 135 -7.50 -23.43 -2.19
N LEU A 136 -8.30 -22.49 -1.71
CA LEU A 136 -8.45 -22.26 -0.28
C LEU A 136 -9.34 -23.36 0.31
N THR A 137 -8.77 -24.22 1.16
CA THR A 137 -9.54 -25.08 2.05
C THR A 137 -9.83 -24.34 3.36
N PRO A 138 -10.81 -24.79 4.18
CA PRO A 138 -11.04 -24.17 5.50
C PRO A 138 -9.79 -24.15 6.38
N GLU A 139 -8.91 -25.16 6.28
CA GLU A 139 -7.65 -25.20 6.99
C GLU A 139 -6.64 -24.19 6.41
N LEU A 140 -6.59 -24.04 5.08
CA LEU A 140 -5.76 -23.03 4.42
C LEU A 140 -6.30 -21.62 4.63
N ASP A 141 -7.61 -21.44 4.79
CA ASP A 141 -8.20 -20.13 5.10
C ASP A 141 -7.73 -19.61 6.46
N SER A 142 -7.60 -20.50 7.45
CA SER A 142 -7.00 -20.14 8.74
C SER A 142 -5.48 -19.97 8.68
N ASN A 143 -4.78 -20.67 7.78
CA ASN A 143 -3.33 -20.70 7.63
C ASN A 143 -2.80 -19.89 6.44
N PHE A 144 -3.66 -19.39 5.56
CA PHE A 144 -3.29 -18.57 4.39
C PHE A 144 -2.32 -17.43 4.74
N GLN A 145 -2.42 -16.94 5.96
CA GLN A 145 -1.65 -15.80 6.46
C GLN A 145 -0.37 -16.20 7.19
N THR A 146 -0.22 -17.46 7.54
CA THR A 146 0.89 -17.97 8.36
C THR A 146 1.60 -19.17 7.74
N GLY A 147 1.12 -19.67 6.59
CA GLY A 147 1.69 -20.83 5.93
C GLY A 147 3.12 -20.58 5.45
N PRO A 148 4.00 -21.58 5.54
CA PRO A 148 5.37 -21.47 5.05
C PRO A 148 5.47 -21.24 3.55
N ASP A 149 4.38 -21.41 2.81
CA ASP A 149 4.36 -21.40 1.35
C ASP A 149 4.04 -20.04 0.70
N GLY A 150 3.96 -18.96 1.50
CA GLY A 150 4.13 -17.58 1.03
C GLY A 150 3.10 -16.99 0.07
N TYR A 151 1.95 -17.62 -0.17
CA TYR A 151 0.91 -17.09 -1.08
C TYR A 151 0.11 -15.90 -0.52
N GLY A 152 0.67 -15.18 0.44
CA GLY A 152 -0.02 -14.15 1.21
C GLY A 152 -0.13 -12.79 0.56
N ALA A 153 0.40 -12.56 -0.65
CA ALA A 153 0.26 -11.27 -1.33
C ALA A 153 -1.04 -11.22 -2.13
N VAL A 154 -1.64 -10.05 -2.17
CA VAL A 154 -2.89 -9.78 -2.88
C VAL A 154 -2.88 -8.40 -3.50
N HIS A 155 -3.79 -8.20 -4.44
CA HIS A 155 -4.25 -6.86 -4.82
C HIS A 155 -5.54 -6.55 -4.07
N PHE A 156 -5.78 -5.30 -3.73
CA PHE A 156 -7.06 -4.85 -3.21
C PHE A 156 -7.31 -3.37 -3.56
N SER A 157 -8.52 -2.92 -3.29
CA SER A 157 -8.87 -1.50 -3.37
C SER A 157 -8.65 -0.85 -2.00
N ALA A 158 -7.89 0.26 -1.93
CA ALA A 158 -7.68 1.02 -0.69
C ALA A 158 -8.99 1.49 -0.07
N TYR A 159 -9.96 1.88 -0.88
CA TYR A 159 -11.28 2.26 -0.39
C TYR A 159 -11.98 1.10 0.31
N ASP A 160 -12.04 -0.05 -0.35
CA ASP A 160 -12.78 -1.20 0.13
C ASP A 160 -12.12 -1.84 1.36
N ILE A 161 -10.79 -1.86 1.44
CA ILE A 161 -10.10 -2.38 2.63
C ILE A 161 -10.29 -1.45 3.85
N ILE A 162 -10.32 -0.13 3.65
CA ILE A 162 -10.61 0.83 4.70
C ILE A 162 -12.03 0.62 5.21
N ASP A 163 -13.03 0.51 4.34
CA ASP A 163 -14.42 0.29 4.74
C ASP A 163 -14.59 -1.05 5.46
N THR A 164 -13.87 -2.07 5.02
CA THR A 164 -13.83 -3.37 5.70
C THR A 164 -13.25 -3.23 7.12
N ILE A 165 -12.12 -2.56 7.27
CA ILE A 165 -11.51 -2.32 8.60
C ILE A 165 -12.45 -1.52 9.48
N LYS A 166 -13.05 -0.44 8.96
CA LYS A 166 -14.06 0.36 9.66
C LYS A 166 -15.17 -0.53 10.24
N SER A 167 -15.73 -1.42 9.42
CA SER A 167 -16.80 -2.31 9.84
C SER A 167 -16.44 -3.24 11.01
N ILE A 168 -15.14 -3.54 11.20
CA ILE A 168 -14.64 -4.48 12.21
C ILE A 168 -14.23 -3.80 13.51
N ILE A 169 -13.70 -2.56 13.42
CA ILE A 169 -13.09 -1.92 14.59
C ILE A 169 -13.74 -0.60 15.03
N LEU A 170 -14.73 -0.09 14.32
CA LEU A 170 -15.29 1.24 14.59
C LEU A 170 -15.85 1.37 16.02
N ASP A 171 -16.40 0.30 16.57
CA ASP A 171 -16.92 0.23 17.93
C ASP A 171 -15.83 0.15 19.02
N LYS A 172 -14.58 -0.10 18.63
CA LYS A 172 -13.43 -0.24 19.52
C LYS A 172 -12.59 1.04 19.64
N ILE A 173 -12.89 2.07 18.85
CA ILE A 173 -12.16 3.33 18.80
C ILE A 173 -13.09 4.52 19.04
N ILE A 174 -12.50 5.66 19.36
CA ILE A 174 -13.19 6.95 19.29
C ILE A 174 -12.94 7.49 17.87
N TYR A 175 -13.98 7.55 17.07
CA TYR A 175 -13.90 8.08 15.71
C TYR A 175 -14.37 9.52 15.66
N VAL A 176 -13.57 10.40 15.01
CA VAL A 176 -13.87 11.82 14.87
C VAL A 176 -13.68 12.22 13.41
N ASP A 177 -14.78 12.56 12.73
CA ASP A 177 -14.76 13.16 11.40
C ASP A 177 -14.73 14.67 11.53
N THR A 178 -13.54 15.27 11.37
CA THR A 178 -13.38 16.72 11.44
C THR A 178 -12.11 17.20 10.77
N LYS A 179 -12.10 18.46 10.38
CA LYS A 179 -10.93 19.12 9.81
C LYS A 179 -10.14 19.87 10.89
N VAL A 180 -9.01 19.31 11.29
CA VAL A 180 -8.07 20.00 12.18
C VAL A 180 -7.50 21.25 11.48
N LYS A 181 -7.52 22.36 12.19
CA LYS A 181 -7.08 23.69 11.71
C LYS A 181 -5.80 24.16 12.37
N GLN A 182 -5.58 23.77 13.60
CA GLN A 182 -4.42 24.19 14.37
C GLN A 182 -3.86 23.05 15.18
N VAL A 183 -2.54 23.02 15.31
CA VAL A 183 -1.78 22.12 16.18
C VAL A 183 -1.03 22.96 17.21
N ALA A 184 -1.30 22.74 18.49
CA ALA A 184 -0.61 23.42 19.58
C ALA A 184 0.51 22.55 20.15
N LYS A 185 1.63 23.18 20.53
CA LYS A 185 2.81 22.51 21.11
C LYS A 185 3.12 23.03 22.51
N ASP A 186 3.76 22.18 23.28
CA ASP A 186 4.44 22.54 24.55
C ASP A 186 5.89 21.99 24.51
N ASN A 187 6.55 21.98 25.67
CA ASN A 187 7.93 21.51 25.80
C ASN A 187 8.10 19.98 25.61
N ARG A 188 7.02 19.20 25.59
CA ARG A 188 7.03 17.74 25.39
C ARG A 188 6.73 17.34 23.95
N GLY A 189 6.14 18.25 23.15
CA GLY A 189 5.72 18.01 21.78
C GLY A 189 4.35 18.60 21.48
N ILE A 190 3.45 17.85 20.84
CA ILE A 190 2.08 18.30 20.60
C ILE A 190 1.27 18.21 21.90
N SER A 191 0.65 19.32 22.28
CA SER A 191 -0.25 19.39 23.44
C SER A 191 -1.70 19.10 23.06
N LYS A 192 -2.15 19.59 21.87
CA LYS A 192 -3.50 19.35 21.36
C LYS A 192 -3.65 19.65 19.87
N LEU A 193 -4.64 19.01 19.26
CA LEU A 193 -5.17 19.35 17.95
C LEU A 193 -6.47 20.16 18.13
N ILE A 194 -6.72 21.13 17.27
CA ILE A 194 -7.88 22.02 17.35
C ILE A 194 -8.57 22.02 15.98
N ASP A 195 -9.86 21.70 15.96
CA ASP A 195 -10.67 21.69 14.74
C ASP A 195 -11.27 23.06 14.37
N ALA A 196 -12.08 23.05 13.30
CA ALA A 196 -12.73 24.28 12.83
C ALA A 196 -13.76 24.83 13.82
N ASP A 197 -14.36 23.97 14.64
CA ASP A 197 -15.37 24.30 15.65
C ASP A 197 -14.77 24.61 17.02
N LYS A 198 -13.42 24.67 17.08
CA LYS A 198 -12.63 24.91 18.30
C LYS A 198 -12.68 23.76 19.33
N ASN A 199 -13.11 22.56 18.93
CA ASN A 199 -12.94 21.41 19.78
C ASN A 199 -11.45 21.04 19.89
N GLU A 200 -11.06 20.62 21.09
CA GLU A 200 -9.68 20.31 21.43
C GLU A 200 -9.50 18.81 21.69
N TYR A 201 -8.47 18.22 21.07
CA TYR A 201 -8.14 16.80 21.16
C TYR A 201 -6.71 16.65 21.69
N SER A 202 -6.55 16.02 22.85
CA SER A 202 -5.26 15.82 23.51
C SER A 202 -4.95 14.35 23.74
N ALA A 203 -3.68 13.98 23.57
CA ALA A 203 -3.20 12.62 23.79
C ALA A 203 -1.77 12.60 24.36
N ASP A 204 -1.39 11.42 24.84
CA ASP A 204 -0.01 11.16 25.28
C ASP A 204 0.91 10.85 24.07
N LEU A 205 0.34 10.26 23.00
CA LEU A 205 1.03 9.93 21.76
C LEU A 205 0.17 10.32 20.56
N TYR A 206 0.77 10.90 19.55
CA TYR A 206 0.16 11.22 18.28
C TYR A 206 0.81 10.39 17.16
N VAL A 207 -0.01 9.69 16.37
CA VAL A 207 0.44 8.96 15.19
C VAL A 207 0.08 9.77 13.97
N ASP A 208 1.09 10.26 13.25
CA ASP A 208 0.91 11.02 12.02
C ASP A 208 0.70 10.08 10.84
N CYS A 209 -0.53 10.00 10.35
CA CYS A 209 -0.96 9.29 9.15
C CYS A 209 -1.49 10.25 8.08
N SER A 210 -1.04 11.51 8.08
CA SER A 210 -1.52 12.58 7.20
C SER A 210 -0.97 12.51 5.76
N GLY A 211 -0.39 11.39 5.38
CA GLY A 211 0.11 11.17 4.02
C GLY A 211 1.35 12.02 3.72
N PHE A 212 1.57 12.35 2.45
CA PHE A 212 2.72 13.18 2.00
C PHE A 212 2.78 14.57 2.66
N GLU A 213 1.70 15.02 3.29
CA GLU A 213 1.66 16.28 4.01
C GLU A 213 2.48 16.28 5.29
N SER A 214 2.62 15.10 5.93
CA SER A 214 3.36 14.91 7.20
C SER A 214 3.15 16.07 8.17
N ILE A 215 1.86 16.33 8.49
CA ILE A 215 1.44 17.55 9.19
C ILE A 215 2.01 17.60 10.61
N LEU A 216 2.01 16.47 11.30
CA LEU A 216 2.47 16.44 12.69
C LEU A 216 3.99 16.24 12.75
N LEU A 217 4.54 15.25 12.02
CA LEU A 217 5.95 14.91 12.12
C LEU A 217 6.86 15.96 11.47
N GLU A 218 6.59 16.32 10.19
CA GLU A 218 7.42 17.28 9.43
C GLU A 218 7.04 18.72 9.79
N LYS A 219 5.80 19.12 9.45
CA LYS A 219 5.41 20.54 9.51
C LYS A 219 5.31 21.08 10.94
N THR A 220 4.92 20.23 11.90
CA THR A 220 4.75 20.67 13.30
C THR A 220 5.98 20.39 14.15
N MET A 221 6.53 19.16 14.08
CA MET A 221 7.64 18.76 14.94
C MET A 221 9.01 19.05 14.33
N GLY A 222 9.08 19.31 13.02
CA GLY A 222 10.31 19.74 12.35
C GLY A 222 11.26 18.59 11.97
N ALA A 223 10.78 17.35 11.85
CA ALA A 223 11.56 16.26 11.26
C ALA A 223 11.97 16.65 9.83
N LYS A 224 13.23 16.39 9.47
CA LYS A 224 13.77 16.80 8.19
C LYS A 224 13.53 15.74 7.14
N PHE A 225 12.84 16.09 6.04
CA PHE A 225 12.69 15.19 4.91
C PHE A 225 13.98 15.12 4.08
N ILE A 226 14.45 13.91 3.81
CA ILE A 226 15.59 13.59 2.97
C ILE A 226 15.07 13.08 1.64
N SER A 227 15.22 13.86 0.57
CA SER A 227 14.77 13.48 -0.76
C SER A 227 15.73 12.45 -1.38
N TYR A 228 15.15 11.47 -2.07
CA TYR A 228 15.87 10.46 -2.86
C TYR A 228 15.73 10.69 -4.36
N ASN A 229 15.24 11.86 -4.79
CA ASN A 229 14.99 12.17 -6.20
C ASN A 229 16.24 12.15 -7.11
N GLU A 230 17.45 12.14 -6.54
CA GLU A 230 18.68 11.94 -7.32
C GLU A 230 18.81 10.50 -7.84
N TRP A 231 18.21 9.53 -7.14
CA TRP A 231 18.25 8.11 -7.47
C TRP A 231 16.89 7.56 -7.92
N LEU A 232 15.81 8.05 -7.31
CA LEU A 232 14.41 7.72 -7.62
C LEU A 232 13.76 8.93 -8.28
N MET A 233 13.90 9.03 -9.59
CA MET A 233 13.57 10.25 -10.34
C MET A 233 12.08 10.47 -10.55
N ASN A 234 11.24 9.45 -10.36
CA ASN A 234 9.81 9.57 -10.54
C ASN A 234 9.18 10.34 -9.37
N ASP A 235 8.46 11.40 -9.70
CA ASP A 235 7.87 12.33 -8.74
C ASP A 235 6.37 12.54 -8.98
N SER A 236 5.83 11.89 -10.00
CA SER A 236 4.46 12.08 -10.45
C SER A 236 3.84 10.75 -10.89
N ALA A 237 2.52 10.67 -10.83
CA ALA A 237 1.77 9.58 -11.41
C ALA A 237 0.46 10.06 -12.00
N VAL A 238 -0.03 9.37 -13.02
CA VAL A 238 -1.40 9.48 -13.51
C VAL A 238 -2.05 8.10 -13.46
N THR A 239 -3.32 8.03 -13.02
CA THR A 239 -4.02 6.77 -12.81
C THR A 239 -5.35 6.74 -13.53
N ILE A 240 -5.69 5.59 -14.10
CA ILE A 240 -6.95 5.33 -14.80
C ILE A 240 -7.43 3.94 -14.41
N ALA A 241 -8.66 3.85 -13.89
CA ALA A 241 -9.29 2.55 -13.64
C ALA A 241 -10.07 2.12 -14.87
N THR A 242 -9.88 0.87 -15.31
CA THR A 242 -10.61 0.28 -16.45
C THR A 242 -11.49 -0.89 -16.02
N GLN A 243 -12.53 -1.14 -16.77
CA GLN A 243 -13.38 -2.32 -16.58
C GLN A 243 -12.80 -3.51 -17.34
N TYR A 244 -13.08 -4.72 -16.86
CA TYR A 244 -12.75 -5.93 -17.59
C TYR A 244 -13.59 -6.05 -18.86
N THR A 245 -12.98 -6.45 -19.96
CA THR A 245 -13.65 -6.96 -21.16
C THR A 245 -13.85 -8.48 -21.04
N ASN A 246 -12.80 -9.17 -20.59
CA ASN A 246 -12.83 -10.60 -20.30
C ASN A 246 -12.13 -10.86 -18.94
N PRO A 247 -12.89 -10.90 -17.82
CA PRO A 247 -12.28 -11.08 -16.49
C PRO A 247 -11.45 -12.37 -16.34
N GLN A 248 -11.81 -13.42 -17.07
CA GLN A 248 -11.10 -14.71 -17.00
C GLN A 248 -9.69 -14.63 -17.59
N GLU A 249 -9.48 -13.75 -18.56
CA GLU A 249 -8.18 -13.56 -19.21
C GLU A 249 -7.38 -12.39 -18.62
N GLU A 250 -8.07 -11.37 -18.11
CA GLU A 250 -7.44 -10.12 -17.70
C GLU A 250 -7.17 -10.03 -16.19
N CYS A 251 -7.93 -10.78 -15.35
CA CYS A 251 -7.72 -10.80 -13.91
C CYS A 251 -6.53 -11.72 -13.55
N HIS A 252 -5.34 -11.29 -13.95
CA HIS A 252 -4.12 -12.05 -13.66
C HIS A 252 -3.79 -12.02 -12.16
N PRO A 253 -3.32 -13.15 -11.58
CA PRO A 253 -2.89 -13.18 -10.18
C PRO A 253 -1.45 -12.63 -10.01
N TYR A 254 -1.14 -11.52 -10.68
CA TYR A 254 0.13 -10.80 -10.59
C TYR A 254 -0.02 -9.36 -11.07
N THR A 255 0.84 -8.48 -10.59
CA THR A 255 0.97 -7.11 -11.12
C THR A 255 1.73 -7.15 -12.44
N LYS A 256 1.31 -6.39 -13.44
CA LYS A 256 2.16 -6.09 -14.60
C LYS A 256 2.83 -4.75 -14.38
N ALA A 257 4.13 -4.71 -14.61
CA ALA A 257 4.93 -3.50 -14.66
C ALA A 257 5.50 -3.38 -16.09
N THR A 258 5.12 -2.32 -16.80
CA THR A 258 5.50 -2.11 -18.20
C THR A 258 6.35 -0.85 -18.30
N ALA A 259 7.52 -0.94 -18.93
CA ALA A 259 8.35 0.22 -19.21
C ALA A 259 7.59 1.22 -20.11
N MET A 260 7.73 2.51 -19.82
CA MET A 260 7.15 3.62 -20.55
C MET A 260 8.27 4.63 -20.85
N ASP A 261 7.99 5.63 -21.67
CA ASP A 261 9.04 6.57 -22.16
C ASP A 261 9.74 7.34 -21.03
N ALA A 262 9.02 7.72 -19.97
CA ALA A 262 9.57 8.50 -18.87
C ALA A 262 9.37 7.87 -17.47
N GLY A 263 9.15 6.55 -17.43
CA GLY A 263 8.91 5.82 -16.19
C GLY A 263 8.33 4.42 -16.45
N TRP A 264 7.29 4.03 -15.74
CA TRP A 264 6.67 2.72 -15.90
C TRP A 264 5.19 2.70 -15.52
N ARG A 265 4.45 1.80 -16.14
CA ARG A 265 3.03 1.59 -15.89
C ARG A 265 2.81 0.35 -15.05
N TRP A 266 2.04 0.49 -13.95
CA TRP A 266 1.48 -0.67 -13.29
C TRP A 266 0.10 -1.02 -13.85
N THR A 267 -0.22 -2.31 -13.80
CA THR A 267 -1.56 -2.85 -14.04
C THR A 267 -1.87 -3.79 -12.90
N ILE A 268 -2.85 -3.43 -12.08
CA ILE A 268 -3.24 -4.13 -10.86
C ILE A 268 -4.69 -4.58 -10.99
N PRO A 269 -4.93 -5.86 -11.33
CA PRO A 269 -6.27 -6.41 -11.39
C PRO A 269 -6.82 -6.67 -9.99
N THR A 270 -7.92 -6.02 -9.63
CA THR A 270 -8.75 -6.36 -8.47
C THR A 270 -9.96 -7.16 -8.94
N TYR A 271 -10.77 -7.71 -8.03
CA TYR A 271 -11.87 -8.58 -8.42
C TYR A 271 -12.90 -7.93 -9.38
N HIS A 272 -13.09 -6.62 -9.31
CA HIS A 272 -14.15 -5.92 -10.06
C HIS A 272 -13.64 -4.93 -11.13
N ARG A 273 -12.36 -4.59 -11.13
CA ARG A 273 -11.76 -3.62 -12.08
C ARG A 273 -10.26 -3.80 -12.16
N ILE A 274 -9.65 -3.14 -13.13
CA ILE A 274 -8.21 -3.05 -13.28
C ILE A 274 -7.76 -1.63 -12.89
N GLY A 275 -6.88 -1.51 -11.89
CA GLY A 275 -6.18 -0.28 -11.58
C GLY A 275 -4.96 -0.14 -12.47
N ASN A 276 -4.88 0.94 -13.24
CA ASN A 276 -3.71 1.26 -14.05
C ASN A 276 -3.13 2.60 -13.60
N GLY A 277 -1.82 2.71 -13.67
CA GLY A 277 -1.19 3.99 -13.43
C GLY A 277 0.21 4.05 -14.01
N TYR A 278 0.59 5.23 -14.43
CA TYR A 278 1.89 5.55 -14.97
C TYR A 278 2.64 6.44 -13.99
N VAL A 279 3.68 5.88 -13.38
CA VAL A 279 4.66 6.61 -12.57
C VAL A 279 5.71 7.18 -13.50
N TYR A 280 5.96 8.49 -13.42
CA TYR A 280 6.87 9.16 -14.32
C TYR A 280 7.67 10.28 -13.65
N SER A 281 8.77 10.64 -14.31
CA SER A 281 9.55 11.82 -13.93
C SER A 281 9.06 13.07 -14.63
N SER A 282 8.57 14.04 -13.87
CA SER A 282 8.10 15.32 -14.42
C SER A 282 9.19 16.17 -15.07
N LYS A 283 10.46 15.74 -14.96
CA LYS A 283 11.59 16.34 -15.68
C LYS A 283 11.66 15.91 -17.14
N HIS A 284 11.04 14.77 -17.49
CA HIS A 284 11.17 14.16 -18.80
C HIS A 284 9.88 14.17 -19.61
N ILE A 285 8.72 14.28 -18.96
CA ILE A 285 7.43 14.32 -19.62
C ILE A 285 6.45 15.23 -18.87
N THR A 286 5.56 15.91 -19.58
CA THR A 286 4.49 16.71 -18.97
C THR A 286 3.38 15.81 -18.41
N ALA A 287 2.54 16.34 -17.55
CA ALA A 287 1.39 15.59 -17.01
C ALA A 287 0.39 15.21 -18.11
N GLU A 288 0.17 16.12 -19.04
CA GLU A 288 -0.73 15.95 -20.19
C GLU A 288 -0.21 14.86 -21.14
N ASP A 289 1.10 14.89 -21.45
CA ASP A 289 1.69 13.88 -22.32
C ASP A 289 1.74 12.50 -21.65
N ALA A 290 2.02 12.44 -20.35
CA ALA A 290 1.97 11.20 -19.58
C ALA A 290 0.57 10.61 -19.54
N GLU A 291 -0.48 11.43 -19.38
CA GLU A 291 -1.86 10.95 -19.48
C GLU A 291 -2.17 10.45 -20.88
N HIS A 292 -1.75 11.18 -21.92
CA HIS A 292 -1.96 10.78 -23.31
C HIS A 292 -1.28 9.43 -23.61
N GLU A 293 -0.04 9.24 -23.18
CA GLU A 293 0.71 7.99 -23.33
C GLU A 293 0.02 6.84 -22.59
N LEU A 294 -0.44 7.06 -21.35
CA LEU A 294 -1.19 6.06 -20.60
C LEU A 294 -2.49 5.67 -21.32
N ARG A 295 -3.28 6.65 -21.74
CA ARG A 295 -4.54 6.42 -22.48
C ARG A 295 -4.31 5.65 -23.75
N THR A 296 -3.31 6.01 -24.51
CA THR A 296 -2.91 5.31 -25.74
C THR A 296 -2.56 3.86 -25.44
N SER A 297 -1.77 3.61 -24.40
CA SER A 297 -1.34 2.27 -24.00
C SER A 297 -2.47 1.37 -23.50
N LEU A 298 -3.55 1.98 -22.97
CA LEU A 298 -4.74 1.28 -22.48
C LEU A 298 -5.86 1.21 -23.53
N ASN A 299 -5.77 2.01 -24.59
CA ASN A 299 -6.88 2.30 -25.53
C ASN A 299 -8.14 2.76 -24.79
N GLU A 300 -7.98 3.64 -23.76
CA GLU A 300 -9.05 4.10 -22.88
C GLU A 300 -9.06 5.63 -22.82
N TRP A 301 -10.12 6.24 -23.35
CA TRP A 301 -10.20 7.69 -23.52
C TRP A 301 -11.27 8.37 -22.65
N ASP A 302 -12.25 7.62 -22.15
CA ASP A 302 -13.43 8.16 -21.48
C ASP A 302 -13.32 8.09 -19.95
N ALA A 303 -12.56 7.13 -19.42
CA ALA A 303 -12.42 6.94 -17.98
C ALA A 303 -11.71 8.14 -17.32
N PRO A 304 -12.14 8.56 -16.12
CA PRO A 304 -11.51 9.67 -15.41
C PRO A 304 -10.05 9.34 -15.04
N ALA A 305 -9.17 10.33 -15.27
CA ALA A 305 -7.78 10.28 -14.86
C ALA A 305 -7.56 11.07 -13.56
N ASN A 306 -6.69 10.55 -12.68
CA ASN A 306 -6.26 11.27 -11.48
C ASN A 306 -4.75 11.48 -11.53
N HIS A 307 -4.33 12.73 -11.34
CA HIS A 307 -2.92 13.10 -11.27
C HIS A 307 -2.44 13.20 -9.82
N LEU A 308 -1.30 12.62 -9.53
CA LEU A 308 -0.71 12.56 -8.20
C LEU A 308 0.71 13.15 -8.25
N LYS A 309 1.07 13.89 -7.20
CA LYS A 309 2.45 14.28 -6.93
C LYS A 309 2.98 13.43 -5.79
N MET A 310 4.21 12.96 -5.92
CA MET A 310 4.85 12.09 -4.95
C MET A 310 6.14 12.73 -4.44
N LYS A 311 6.50 12.38 -3.20
CA LYS A 311 7.78 12.73 -2.61
C LYS A 311 8.55 11.43 -2.33
N CYS A 312 9.51 11.08 -3.18
CA CYS A 312 10.41 9.94 -2.89
C CYS A 312 11.46 10.36 -1.88
N GLY A 313 11.50 9.70 -0.75
CA GLY A 313 12.39 10.00 0.36
C GLY A 313 11.83 9.55 1.71
N ALA A 314 12.55 9.85 2.76
CA ALA A 314 12.12 9.55 4.13
C ALA A 314 12.54 10.68 5.08
N HIS A 315 11.90 10.75 6.23
CA HIS A 315 12.36 11.66 7.28
C HIS A 315 13.62 11.10 7.97
N ASP A 316 14.53 11.98 8.37
CA ASP A 316 15.75 11.63 9.11
C ASP A 316 15.44 10.90 10.43
N VAL A 317 14.29 11.19 11.01
CA VAL A 317 13.73 10.50 12.17
C VAL A 317 12.23 10.28 11.98
N ILE A 318 11.73 9.13 12.39
CA ILE A 318 10.30 8.79 12.30
C ILE A 318 9.53 9.14 13.58
N ALA A 319 10.22 9.56 14.63
CA ALA A 319 9.61 9.93 15.91
C ALA A 319 10.30 11.15 16.52
N VAL A 320 9.51 12.15 16.94
CA VAL A 320 9.98 13.36 17.59
C VAL A 320 9.03 13.72 18.74
N GLY A 321 9.55 13.81 19.96
CA GLY A 321 8.73 14.08 21.15
C GLY A 321 7.65 13.00 21.34
N ASN A 322 6.40 13.41 21.32
CA ASN A 322 5.25 12.51 21.41
C ASN A 322 4.56 12.27 20.05
N VAL A 323 5.29 12.38 18.95
CA VAL A 323 4.78 12.15 17.58
C VAL A 323 5.56 11.05 16.91
N VAL A 324 4.87 10.13 16.23
CA VAL A 324 5.44 9.12 15.33
C VAL A 324 4.75 9.16 13.97
N GLY A 325 5.53 9.20 12.91
CA GLY A 325 5.02 9.13 11.53
C GLY A 325 4.82 7.68 11.07
N VAL A 326 3.73 7.42 10.35
CA VAL A 326 3.40 6.11 9.78
C VAL A 326 2.94 6.27 8.34
N GLY A 327 3.35 5.33 7.47
CA GLY A 327 3.04 5.36 6.05
C GLY A 327 3.72 6.53 5.34
N LEU A 328 3.02 7.17 4.39
CA LEU A 328 3.56 8.27 3.60
C LEU A 328 4.00 9.48 4.44
N ALA A 329 3.49 9.62 5.68
CA ALA A 329 3.93 10.65 6.60
C ALA A 329 5.34 10.40 7.19
N ALA A 330 5.83 9.17 7.14
CA ALA A 330 7.20 8.81 7.53
C ALA A 330 8.17 8.83 6.34
N GLY A 331 7.69 8.41 5.17
CA GLY A 331 8.48 8.36 3.94
C GLY A 331 7.81 7.52 2.86
N PHE A 332 8.37 7.59 1.67
CA PHE A 332 7.94 6.83 0.50
C PHE A 332 9.16 6.49 -0.37
N VAL A 333 9.26 5.23 -0.70
CA VAL A 333 10.27 4.75 -1.64
C VAL A 333 9.51 4.13 -2.81
N GLU A 334 9.73 4.66 -3.98
CA GLU A 334 9.17 4.09 -5.21
C GLU A 334 9.74 2.69 -5.42
N PRO A 335 8.89 1.63 -5.66
CA PRO A 335 9.37 0.28 -5.92
C PRO A 335 10.04 0.12 -7.28
#